data_08137a2ddb2b6ce95173bfd54749f727
#
_entry.id   08137a2ddb2b6ce95173bfd54749f727
#
_cell.length_a   1.000
_cell.length_b   1.000
_cell.length_c   1.000
_cell.angle_alpha   90.00
_cell.angle_beta   90.00
_cell.angle_gamma   90.00
#
_symmetry.space_group_name_H-M   'P 1'
#
loop_
_entity.id
_entity.type
_entity.pdbx_description
1 polymer ?
#
loop_
_entity_poly.entity_id
_entity_poly.type
_entity_poly.pdbx_seq_one_letter_code
_entity_poly.pdbx_strand_id
1 'polypeptide(L)'
;AAVQGCYDRSTEEHKDTDEFMEPLVNAKVDGRIKPNDVVIFFNYRNDRAKELTTVLTQQDMPEEGMQTIPGLQFYCMTPYDASFKGVHILFPKENVHNTLGEYLSSKGLKQLHTAETEKYAHVTFFFNGGREAPFEGEDRILVPSPKVATYDLKPEMSAFEVKDKLVEAIRTDKYDFIVVNFANGDMVGHTGVYEAIEKAVI
;
A
#
# COMPACT_ATOMS: atom_id res chain seq x y z
N ALA A 1 -13.73 3.49 -25.50
CA ALA A 1 -14.82 4.48 -25.62
C ALA A 1 -15.24 5.00 -24.23
N ALA A 2 -15.63 4.13 -23.25
CA ALA A 2 -16.11 4.58 -21.94
C ALA A 2 -15.02 5.31 -21.13
N VAL A 3 -13.84 4.71 -21.00
CA VAL A 3 -12.67 5.30 -20.29
C VAL A 3 -12.26 6.64 -20.96
N GLN A 4 -12.19 6.68 -22.29
CA GLN A 4 -11.91 7.94 -23.01
C GLN A 4 -12.95 9.02 -22.69
N GLY A 5 -14.22 8.62 -22.54
CA GLY A 5 -15.27 9.56 -22.16
C GLY A 5 -15.12 10.15 -20.75
N CYS A 6 -14.38 9.50 -19.85
CA CYS A 6 -14.04 10.09 -18.56
C CYS A 6 -12.99 11.18 -18.71
N TYR A 7 -11.90 10.92 -19.44
CA TYR A 7 -10.90 11.94 -19.73
C TYR A 7 -11.48 13.15 -20.48
N ASP A 8 -12.39 12.90 -21.43
CA ASP A 8 -13.04 13.98 -22.21
C ASP A 8 -13.98 14.86 -21.35
N ARG A 9 -14.48 14.34 -20.21
CA ARG A 9 -15.32 15.09 -19.25
C ARG A 9 -14.52 15.72 -18.11
N SER A 10 -13.23 15.42 -18.03
CA SER A 10 -12.36 15.97 -17.00
C SER A 10 -12.35 17.50 -17.04
N THR A 11 -12.49 18.14 -15.89
CA THR A 11 -12.43 19.60 -15.72
C THR A 11 -11.26 19.96 -14.80
N GLU A 12 -10.96 21.26 -14.67
CA GLU A 12 -9.92 21.71 -13.73
C GLU A 12 -10.29 21.40 -12.26
N GLU A 13 -11.60 21.34 -11.96
CA GLU A 13 -12.12 21.04 -10.61
C GLU A 13 -12.23 19.54 -10.34
N HIS A 14 -12.41 18.72 -11.41
CA HIS A 14 -12.52 17.27 -11.33
C HIS A 14 -11.72 16.63 -12.47
N LYS A 15 -10.53 16.16 -12.15
CA LYS A 15 -9.65 15.48 -13.11
C LYS A 15 -9.75 13.97 -12.96
N ASP A 16 -10.38 13.32 -13.93
CA ASP A 16 -10.29 11.87 -14.10
C ASP A 16 -8.90 11.52 -14.63
N THR A 17 -8.05 11.00 -13.78
CA THR A 17 -6.74 10.43 -14.13
C THR A 17 -6.78 8.92 -13.95
N ASP A 18 -5.80 8.20 -14.47
CA ASP A 18 -5.69 6.74 -14.27
C ASP A 18 -5.71 6.34 -12.79
N GLU A 19 -5.13 7.16 -11.92
CA GLU A 19 -5.06 6.92 -10.47
C GLU A 19 -6.41 7.17 -9.76
N PHE A 20 -7.19 8.16 -10.21
CA PHE A 20 -8.38 8.67 -9.51
C PHE A 20 -9.67 8.55 -10.35
N MET A 21 -9.69 7.68 -11.36
CA MET A 21 -10.87 7.44 -12.16
C MET A 21 -11.96 6.76 -11.33
N GLU A 22 -13.15 7.35 -11.32
CA GLU A 22 -14.30 6.76 -10.65
C GLU A 22 -14.78 5.48 -11.35
N PRO A 23 -15.40 4.54 -10.59
CA PRO A 23 -15.92 3.30 -11.14
C PRO A 23 -16.94 3.53 -12.27
N LEU A 24 -16.74 2.85 -13.40
CA LEU A 24 -17.65 2.89 -14.53
C LEU A 24 -18.57 1.68 -14.52
N VAL A 25 -19.87 1.92 -14.36
CA VAL A 25 -20.90 0.87 -14.37
C VAL A 25 -21.69 0.90 -15.69
N ASN A 26 -21.71 -0.24 -16.39
CA ASN A 26 -22.57 -0.41 -17.57
C ASN A 26 -24.00 -0.76 -17.16
N ALA A 27 -24.88 0.22 -17.10
CA ALA A 27 -26.28 0.02 -16.72
C ALA A 27 -27.12 -0.80 -17.73
N LYS A 28 -26.58 -1.11 -18.92
CA LYS A 28 -27.30 -1.87 -19.95
C LYS A 28 -27.22 -3.39 -19.79
N VAL A 29 -26.33 -3.88 -18.93
CA VAL A 29 -26.15 -5.31 -18.67
C VAL A 29 -26.03 -5.55 -17.17
N ASP A 30 -26.55 -6.69 -16.71
CA ASP A 30 -26.30 -7.16 -15.34
C ASP A 30 -24.95 -7.87 -15.32
N GLY A 31 -23.90 -7.11 -14.98
CA GLY A 31 -22.54 -7.61 -14.84
C GLY A 31 -22.12 -7.89 -13.39
N ARG A 32 -23.08 -7.94 -12.47
CA ARG A 32 -22.79 -8.24 -11.05
C ARG A 32 -22.27 -9.65 -10.87
N ILE A 33 -21.29 -9.79 -9.98
CA ILE A 33 -20.81 -11.10 -9.53
C ILE A 33 -21.92 -11.80 -8.76
N LYS A 34 -22.14 -13.07 -9.05
CA LYS A 34 -23.24 -13.90 -8.48
C LYS A 34 -22.68 -15.01 -7.60
N PRO A 35 -23.52 -15.58 -6.71
CA PRO A 35 -23.16 -16.81 -5.99
C PRO A 35 -22.68 -17.90 -6.94
N ASN A 36 -21.60 -18.59 -6.54
CA ASN A 36 -20.94 -19.66 -7.29
C ASN A 36 -20.20 -19.22 -8.57
N ASP A 37 -20.10 -17.94 -8.84
CA ASP A 37 -19.23 -17.47 -9.92
C ASP A 37 -17.75 -17.76 -9.63
N VAL A 38 -16.96 -17.75 -10.71
CA VAL A 38 -15.49 -17.85 -10.63
C VAL A 38 -14.90 -16.46 -10.86
N VAL A 39 -14.12 -16.00 -9.90
CA VAL A 39 -13.39 -14.73 -9.98
C VAL A 39 -11.88 -14.99 -10.00
N ILE A 40 -11.21 -14.53 -11.02
CA ILE A 40 -9.74 -14.48 -11.06
C ILE A 40 -9.34 -13.03 -10.86
N PHE A 41 -8.78 -12.74 -9.68
CA PHE A 41 -8.33 -11.38 -9.35
C PHE A 41 -6.90 -11.21 -9.88
N PHE A 42 -6.81 -10.67 -11.09
CA PHE A 42 -5.55 -10.45 -11.80
C PHE A 42 -4.80 -9.22 -11.28
N ASN A 43 -4.46 -9.24 -9.99
CA ASN A 43 -3.75 -8.17 -9.32
C ASN A 43 -2.52 -8.74 -8.60
N TYR A 44 -1.33 -8.33 -9.04
CA TYR A 44 -0.08 -8.85 -8.49
C TYR A 44 0.24 -8.26 -7.11
N ARG A 45 0.03 -6.94 -6.92
CA ARG A 45 0.23 -6.26 -5.65
C ARG A 45 -0.90 -6.60 -4.69
N ASN A 46 -0.57 -6.75 -3.41
CA ASN A 46 -1.52 -7.19 -2.39
C ASN A 46 -2.10 -6.04 -1.54
N ASP A 47 -1.49 -4.88 -1.52
CA ASP A 47 -1.83 -3.77 -0.62
C ASP A 47 -3.32 -3.36 -0.70
N ARG A 48 -3.84 -3.00 -1.87
CA ARG A 48 -5.26 -2.66 -2.08
C ARG A 48 -6.12 -3.85 -2.51
N ALA A 49 -5.51 -4.90 -3.08
CA ALA A 49 -6.26 -6.09 -3.51
C ALA A 49 -6.93 -6.81 -2.33
N LYS A 50 -6.35 -6.75 -1.12
CA LYS A 50 -6.94 -7.32 0.06
C LYS A 50 -8.27 -6.68 0.45
N GLU A 51 -8.49 -5.40 0.19
CA GLU A 51 -9.75 -4.70 0.50
C GLU A 51 -10.93 -5.32 -0.25
N LEU A 52 -10.84 -5.41 -1.58
CA LEU A 52 -11.88 -6.05 -2.40
C LEU A 52 -12.04 -7.54 -2.09
N THR A 53 -10.95 -8.26 -1.82
CA THR A 53 -11.02 -9.66 -1.44
C THR A 53 -11.78 -9.82 -0.11
N THR A 54 -11.52 -8.93 0.86
CA THR A 54 -12.20 -8.93 2.16
C THR A 54 -13.71 -8.80 1.99
N VAL A 55 -14.17 -7.76 1.30
CA VAL A 55 -15.62 -7.50 1.15
C VAL A 55 -16.35 -8.50 0.26
N LEU A 56 -15.66 -9.15 -0.66
CA LEU A 56 -16.27 -10.17 -1.52
C LEU A 56 -16.32 -11.57 -0.88
N THR A 57 -15.38 -11.88 0.04
CA THR A 57 -15.19 -13.27 0.48
C THR A 57 -15.05 -13.46 2.00
N GLN A 58 -14.68 -12.45 2.78
CA GLN A 58 -14.30 -12.63 4.18
C GLN A 58 -15.26 -11.98 5.18
N GLN A 59 -15.72 -10.76 4.91
CA GLN A 59 -16.46 -9.96 5.88
C GLN A 59 -17.53 -9.11 5.21
N ASP A 60 -18.76 -9.18 5.73
CA ASP A 60 -19.82 -8.24 5.36
C ASP A 60 -19.53 -6.84 5.91
N MET A 61 -19.75 -5.82 5.10
CA MET A 61 -19.60 -4.41 5.46
C MET A 61 -20.88 -3.64 5.04
N PRO A 62 -22.00 -3.83 5.77
CA PRO A 62 -23.29 -3.28 5.38
C PRO A 62 -23.33 -1.75 5.38
N GLU A 63 -22.51 -1.08 6.19
CA GLU A 63 -22.33 0.38 6.21
C GLU A 63 -21.76 0.91 4.90
N GLU A 64 -21.01 0.07 4.17
CA GLU A 64 -20.46 0.38 2.84
C GLU A 64 -21.31 -0.23 1.71
N GLY A 65 -22.45 -0.83 2.05
CA GLY A 65 -23.33 -1.52 1.09
C GLY A 65 -22.76 -2.82 0.53
N MET A 66 -21.77 -3.43 1.21
CA MET A 66 -21.07 -4.62 0.76
C MET A 66 -21.49 -5.85 1.56
N GLN A 67 -21.69 -6.95 0.83
CA GLN A 67 -21.93 -8.28 1.39
C GLN A 67 -21.03 -9.30 0.70
N THR A 68 -20.55 -10.27 1.46
CA THR A 68 -19.83 -11.42 0.91
C THR A 68 -20.73 -12.23 0.00
N ILE A 69 -20.14 -12.83 -1.03
CA ILE A 69 -20.89 -13.59 -2.05
C ILE A 69 -20.74 -15.08 -1.76
N PRO A 70 -21.84 -15.78 -1.38
CA PRO A 70 -21.78 -17.19 -1.02
C PRO A 70 -21.30 -18.07 -2.18
N GLY A 71 -20.40 -19.02 -1.87
CA GLY A 71 -19.94 -20.02 -2.84
C GLY A 71 -19.03 -19.47 -3.94
N LEU A 72 -18.58 -18.21 -3.82
CA LEU A 72 -17.68 -17.60 -4.80
C LEU A 72 -16.36 -18.37 -4.87
N GLN A 73 -15.99 -18.79 -6.07
CA GLN A 73 -14.69 -19.40 -6.33
C GLN A 73 -13.67 -18.30 -6.63
N PHE A 74 -13.00 -17.80 -5.58
CA PHE A 74 -12.13 -16.63 -5.68
C PHE A 74 -10.65 -17.03 -5.77
N TYR A 75 -10.02 -16.65 -6.87
CA TYR A 75 -8.62 -16.92 -7.16
C TYR A 75 -7.80 -15.63 -7.05
N CYS A 76 -6.96 -15.54 -6.02
CA CYS A 76 -5.98 -14.48 -5.84
C CYS A 76 -4.76 -14.78 -6.71
N MET A 77 -4.24 -13.77 -7.41
CA MET A 77 -2.98 -13.92 -8.16
C MET A 77 -1.83 -14.30 -7.22
N THR A 78 -1.73 -13.62 -6.07
CA THR A 78 -0.74 -13.86 -5.02
C THR A 78 -1.45 -13.91 -3.66
N PRO A 79 -0.80 -14.33 -2.57
CA PRO A 79 -1.37 -14.23 -1.23
C PRO A 79 -1.55 -12.76 -0.86
N TYR A 80 -2.79 -12.30 -0.73
CA TYR A 80 -3.08 -10.91 -0.34
C TYR A 80 -3.07 -10.73 1.17
N ASP A 81 -3.55 -11.73 1.92
CA ASP A 81 -3.48 -11.76 3.36
C ASP A 81 -3.45 -13.23 3.86
N ALA A 82 -2.58 -13.52 4.83
CA ALA A 82 -2.43 -14.87 5.37
C ALA A 82 -3.64 -15.36 6.18
N SER A 83 -4.50 -14.44 6.63
CA SER A 83 -5.71 -14.74 7.39
C SER A 83 -6.90 -15.17 6.53
N PHE A 84 -6.86 -14.93 5.21
CA PHE A 84 -7.97 -15.21 4.31
C PHE A 84 -8.27 -16.69 4.22
N LYS A 85 -9.56 -17.02 4.25
CA LYS A 85 -10.09 -18.38 4.15
C LYS A 85 -10.94 -18.54 2.90
N GLY A 86 -10.94 -19.76 2.36
CA GLY A 86 -11.80 -20.09 1.21
C GLY A 86 -11.41 -19.43 -0.12
N VAL A 87 -10.24 -18.82 -0.20
CA VAL A 87 -9.66 -18.28 -1.45
C VAL A 87 -8.59 -19.23 -1.98
N HIS A 88 -8.42 -19.23 -3.30
CA HIS A 88 -7.37 -19.97 -3.99
C HIS A 88 -6.22 -19.03 -4.35
N ILE A 89 -4.98 -19.49 -4.25
CA ILE A 89 -3.80 -18.73 -4.58
C ILE A 89 -3.14 -19.35 -5.81
N LEU A 90 -3.02 -18.58 -6.89
CA LEU A 90 -2.44 -19.07 -8.15
C LEU A 90 -0.91 -19.14 -8.06
N PHE A 91 -0.29 -18.12 -7.49
CA PHE A 91 1.16 -18.04 -7.34
C PHE A 91 1.50 -17.80 -5.86
N PRO A 92 1.83 -18.85 -5.10
CA PRO A 92 2.25 -18.71 -3.71
C PRO A 92 3.52 -17.87 -3.64
N LYS A 93 3.60 -17.01 -2.62
CA LYS A 93 4.77 -16.19 -2.38
C LYS A 93 5.77 -16.97 -1.53
N GLU A 94 6.98 -17.08 -2.00
CA GLU A 94 8.10 -17.52 -1.19
C GLU A 94 8.71 -16.31 -0.48
N ASN A 95 9.01 -16.44 0.80
CA ASN A 95 9.75 -15.43 1.54
C ASN A 95 11.19 -15.38 1.01
N VAL A 96 11.71 -14.19 0.85
CA VAL A 96 13.10 -14.00 0.46
C VAL A 96 13.99 -14.18 1.69
N HIS A 97 14.89 -15.14 1.63
CA HIS A 97 15.89 -15.37 2.68
C HIS A 97 17.17 -14.59 2.39
N ASN A 98 17.98 -14.43 3.42
CA ASN A 98 19.26 -13.73 3.36
C ASN A 98 19.11 -12.28 2.88
N THR A 99 18.06 -11.62 3.36
CA THR A 99 17.88 -10.18 3.14
C THR A 99 18.94 -9.39 3.90
N LEU A 100 19.12 -8.11 3.55
CA LEU A 100 20.09 -7.26 4.25
C LEU A 100 19.80 -7.19 5.76
N GLY A 101 18.51 -7.03 6.15
CA GLY A 101 18.11 -7.01 7.56
C GLY A 101 18.46 -8.31 8.29
N GLU A 102 18.24 -9.48 7.67
CA GLU A 102 18.60 -10.78 8.21
C GLU A 102 20.12 -10.93 8.35
N TYR A 103 20.87 -10.50 7.34
CA TYR A 103 22.34 -10.56 7.35
C TYR A 103 22.92 -9.68 8.46
N LEU A 104 22.46 -8.43 8.59
CA LEU A 104 22.91 -7.52 9.66
C LEU A 104 22.63 -8.11 11.05
N SER A 105 21.41 -8.64 11.25
CA SER A 105 21.03 -9.34 12.48
C SER A 105 21.96 -10.51 12.79
N SER A 106 22.29 -11.33 11.79
CA SER A 106 23.20 -12.47 11.95
C SER A 106 24.62 -12.08 12.37
N LYS A 107 25.01 -10.82 12.17
CA LYS A 107 26.28 -10.23 12.60
C LYS A 107 26.19 -9.52 13.94
N GLY A 108 25.02 -9.53 14.59
CA GLY A 108 24.78 -8.84 15.86
C GLY A 108 24.74 -7.32 15.74
N LEU A 109 24.61 -6.80 14.51
CA LEU A 109 24.53 -5.37 14.23
C LEU A 109 23.15 -4.81 14.55
N LYS A 110 23.11 -3.56 14.99
CA LYS A 110 21.89 -2.83 15.32
C LYS A 110 21.40 -2.05 14.10
N GLN A 111 20.10 -2.17 13.81
CA GLN A 111 19.51 -1.51 12.67
C GLN A 111 18.23 -0.77 13.04
N LEU A 112 17.98 0.35 12.37
CA LEU A 112 16.76 1.15 12.50
C LEU A 112 16.05 1.24 11.16
N HIS A 113 14.76 0.94 11.15
CA HIS A 113 13.89 1.11 10.00
C HIS A 113 12.84 2.19 10.30
N THR A 114 12.79 3.25 9.50
CA THR A 114 11.89 4.38 9.76
C THR A 114 11.25 4.92 8.49
N ALA A 115 9.97 5.21 8.58
CA ALA A 115 9.18 5.89 7.57
C ALA A 115 7.88 6.42 8.18
N GLU A 116 7.17 7.24 7.43
CA GLU A 116 5.78 7.52 7.74
C GLU A 116 4.83 6.43 7.21
N THR A 117 3.56 6.43 7.64
CA THR A 117 2.59 5.34 7.44
C THR A 117 2.58 4.78 6.01
N GLU A 118 2.54 5.65 4.99
CA GLU A 118 2.43 5.25 3.58
C GLU A 118 3.62 4.41 3.07
N LYS A 119 4.78 4.55 3.68
CA LYS A 119 6.01 3.85 3.28
C LYS A 119 6.59 2.95 4.38
N TYR A 120 5.88 2.79 5.49
CA TYR A 120 6.36 1.96 6.58
C TYR A 120 6.56 0.49 6.20
N ALA A 121 5.59 -0.09 5.49
CA ALA A 121 5.70 -1.46 5.00
C ALA A 121 6.88 -1.65 4.03
N HIS A 122 7.27 -0.60 3.30
CA HIS A 122 8.37 -0.66 2.34
C HIS A 122 9.72 -0.84 3.04
N VAL A 123 9.92 -0.18 4.18
CA VAL A 123 11.16 -0.29 4.98
C VAL A 123 11.12 -1.42 6.00
N THR A 124 9.99 -2.10 6.19
CA THR A 124 9.83 -3.21 7.14
C THR A 124 9.50 -4.50 6.42
N PHE A 125 8.25 -4.78 6.17
CA PHE A 125 7.77 -6.03 5.57
C PHE A 125 8.45 -6.35 4.23
N PHE A 126 8.46 -5.41 3.30
CA PHE A 126 9.05 -5.65 1.97
C PHE A 126 10.58 -5.70 2.02
N PHE A 127 11.20 -4.80 2.78
CA PHE A 127 12.65 -4.79 2.97
C PHE A 127 13.15 -6.08 3.61
N ASN A 128 12.36 -6.66 4.52
CA ASN A 128 12.63 -7.91 5.20
C ASN A 128 12.17 -9.16 4.41
N GLY A 129 11.91 -9.02 3.11
CA GLY A 129 11.59 -10.15 2.24
C GLY A 129 10.23 -10.79 2.47
N GLY A 130 9.28 -10.06 3.05
CA GLY A 130 7.92 -10.52 3.35
C GLY A 130 7.76 -10.99 4.80
N ARG A 131 8.69 -10.66 5.68
CA ARG A 131 8.62 -10.96 7.11
C ARG A 131 8.04 -9.78 7.88
N GLU A 132 6.96 -10.00 8.63
CA GLU A 132 6.34 -8.99 9.50
C GLU A 132 7.15 -8.73 10.78
N ALA A 133 7.61 -9.80 11.43
CA ALA A 133 8.35 -9.67 12.68
C ALA A 133 9.73 -9.04 12.44
N PRO A 134 10.17 -8.08 13.27
CA PRO A 134 11.52 -7.54 13.19
C PRO A 134 12.57 -8.63 13.40
N PHE A 135 13.75 -8.44 12.84
CA PHE A 135 14.92 -9.24 13.16
C PHE A 135 15.49 -8.84 14.52
N GLU A 136 16.32 -9.70 15.11
CA GLU A 136 17.05 -9.35 16.34
C GLU A 136 17.96 -8.13 16.07
N GLY A 137 17.88 -7.13 16.94
CA GLY A 137 18.62 -5.88 16.76
C GLY A 137 17.97 -4.87 15.82
N GLU A 138 16.78 -5.16 15.29
CA GLU A 138 15.99 -4.24 14.45
C GLU A 138 15.00 -3.45 15.30
N ASP A 139 15.19 -2.13 15.35
CA ASP A 139 14.21 -1.20 15.87
C ASP A 139 13.42 -0.55 14.74
N ARG A 140 12.20 -0.12 15.05
CA ARG A 140 11.29 0.51 14.07
C ARG A 140 10.72 1.80 14.63
N ILE A 141 10.71 2.85 13.80
CA ILE A 141 10.04 4.11 14.11
C ILE A 141 9.00 4.37 13.01
N LEU A 142 7.74 4.38 13.41
CA LEU A 142 6.61 4.77 12.55
C LEU A 142 6.22 6.21 12.88
N VAL A 143 6.13 7.06 11.86
CA VAL A 143 5.55 8.39 11.93
C VAL A 143 4.19 8.36 11.24
N PRO A 144 3.10 8.85 11.86
CA PRO A 144 1.81 8.93 11.20
C PRO A 144 1.84 9.85 9.98
N SER A 145 1.33 9.40 8.83
CA SER A 145 1.09 10.28 7.69
C SER A 145 -0.06 11.24 7.96
N PRO A 146 -0.07 12.44 7.34
CA PRO A 146 -1.14 13.41 7.54
C PRO A 146 -2.48 12.88 7.00
N LYS A 147 -3.57 13.16 7.73
CA LYS A 147 -4.92 12.80 7.33
C LYS A 147 -5.51 13.87 6.40
N VAL A 148 -5.15 13.82 5.14
CA VAL A 148 -5.66 14.69 4.07
C VAL A 148 -6.28 13.83 2.97
N ALA A 149 -7.17 14.42 2.16
CA ALA A 149 -7.84 13.69 1.08
C ALA A 149 -6.83 13.25 0.00
N THR A 150 -5.93 14.15 -0.38
CA THR A 150 -4.83 13.90 -1.33
C THR A 150 -3.58 14.65 -0.86
N TYR A 151 -2.39 14.12 -1.16
CA TYR A 151 -1.14 14.65 -0.62
C TYR A 151 -0.61 15.91 -1.29
N ASP A 152 -1.20 16.37 -2.39
CA ASP A 152 -0.97 17.70 -2.95
C ASP A 152 -1.43 18.83 -2.00
N LEU A 153 -2.39 18.55 -1.12
CA LEU A 153 -2.84 19.47 -0.08
C LEU A 153 -1.81 19.65 1.06
N LYS A 154 -0.87 18.71 1.19
CA LYS A 154 0.23 18.76 2.17
C LYS A 154 1.49 18.08 1.61
N PRO A 155 2.22 18.73 0.68
CA PRO A 155 3.31 18.10 -0.07
C PRO A 155 4.50 17.65 0.79
N GLU A 156 4.76 18.32 1.90
CA GLU A 156 5.79 17.91 2.86
C GLU A 156 5.42 16.64 3.63
N MET A 157 4.14 16.25 3.64
CA MET A 157 3.61 15.12 4.40
C MET A 157 4.11 15.14 5.86
N SER A 158 4.77 14.08 6.32
CA SER A 158 5.40 14.02 7.65
C SER A 158 6.94 14.02 7.59
N ALA A 159 7.52 14.46 6.48
CA ALA A 159 8.97 14.41 6.25
C ALA A 159 9.79 15.10 7.34
N PHE A 160 9.32 16.24 7.86
CA PHE A 160 10.02 16.96 8.94
C PHE A 160 10.07 16.16 10.24
N GLU A 161 8.96 15.49 10.61
CA GLU A 161 8.93 14.65 11.81
C GLU A 161 9.80 13.40 11.63
N VAL A 162 9.75 12.77 10.45
CA VAL A 162 10.65 11.64 10.10
C VAL A 162 12.10 12.07 10.23
N LYS A 163 12.46 13.22 9.66
CA LYS A 163 13.82 13.81 9.76
C LYS A 163 14.21 14.05 11.21
N ASP A 164 13.36 14.63 12.04
CA ASP A 164 13.71 14.94 13.42
C ASP A 164 13.97 13.67 14.25
N LYS A 165 13.12 12.65 14.11
CA LYS A 165 13.31 11.33 14.75
C LYS A 165 14.55 10.61 14.22
N LEU A 166 14.82 10.71 12.92
CA LEU A 166 16.02 10.16 12.31
C LEU A 166 17.29 10.81 12.88
N VAL A 167 17.34 12.15 12.96
CA VAL A 167 18.49 12.88 13.51
C VAL A 167 18.69 12.55 15.00
N GLU A 168 17.61 12.44 15.76
CA GLU A 168 17.68 11.98 17.15
C GLU A 168 18.30 10.59 17.24
N ALA A 169 17.81 9.64 16.44
CA ALA A 169 18.32 8.27 16.41
C ALA A 169 19.81 8.21 16.03
N ILE A 170 20.24 8.97 15.01
CA ILE A 170 21.66 9.06 14.60
C ILE A 170 22.53 9.56 15.77
N ARG A 171 22.06 10.57 16.50
CA ARG A 171 22.81 11.16 17.61
C ARG A 171 22.98 10.22 18.82
N THR A 172 22.17 9.15 18.89
CA THR A 172 22.34 8.14 19.95
C THR A 172 23.56 7.25 19.75
N ASP A 173 24.13 7.22 18.55
CA ASP A 173 25.23 6.32 18.15
C ASP A 173 24.92 4.84 18.42
N LYS A 174 23.62 4.49 18.41
CA LYS A 174 23.13 3.13 18.75
C LYS A 174 23.16 2.20 17.55
N TYR A 175 22.98 2.72 16.33
CA TYR A 175 22.69 1.92 15.15
C TYR A 175 23.87 1.87 14.19
N ASP A 176 24.19 0.66 13.73
CA ASP A 176 25.20 0.40 12.71
C ASP A 176 24.63 0.63 11.29
N PHE A 177 23.31 0.50 11.13
CA PHE A 177 22.62 0.66 9.86
C PHE A 177 21.25 1.33 10.08
N ILE A 178 20.92 2.27 9.21
CA ILE A 178 19.61 2.93 9.22
C ILE A 178 19.03 2.92 7.82
N VAL A 179 17.78 2.48 7.67
CA VAL A 179 16.98 2.67 6.47
C VAL A 179 15.83 3.64 6.73
N VAL A 180 15.71 4.63 5.87
CA VAL A 180 14.64 5.63 5.91
C VAL A 180 13.98 5.73 4.55
N ASN A 181 12.67 5.92 4.53
CA ASN A 181 11.93 6.27 3.33
C ASN A 181 11.11 7.54 3.59
N PHE A 182 11.38 8.60 2.79
CA PHE A 182 10.57 9.80 2.74
C PHE A 182 9.48 9.60 1.70
N ALA A 183 8.23 9.52 2.15
CA ALA A 183 7.10 9.13 1.32
C ALA A 183 6.65 10.21 0.32
N ASN A 184 6.95 11.47 0.60
CA ASN A 184 6.40 12.62 -0.11
C ASN A 184 6.75 12.63 -1.61
N GLY A 185 7.94 12.25 -2.02
CA GLY A 185 8.32 12.21 -3.44
C GLY A 185 7.43 11.29 -4.28
N ASP A 186 7.11 10.10 -3.76
CA ASP A 186 6.24 9.13 -4.42
C ASP A 186 4.75 9.52 -4.28
N MET A 187 4.30 9.76 -3.05
CA MET A 187 2.88 10.00 -2.77
C MET A 187 2.35 11.28 -3.40
N VAL A 188 3.11 12.36 -3.35
CA VAL A 188 2.75 13.62 -4.03
C VAL A 188 2.87 13.48 -5.54
N GLY A 189 3.87 12.70 -6.01
CA GLY A 189 4.04 12.38 -7.44
C GLY A 189 2.80 11.75 -8.06
N HIS A 190 2.12 10.85 -7.33
CA HIS A 190 0.89 10.21 -7.77
C HIS A 190 -0.28 11.19 -7.99
N THR A 191 -0.27 12.35 -7.35
CA THR A 191 -1.34 13.36 -7.54
C THR A 191 -1.30 14.03 -8.90
N GLY A 192 -0.14 14.07 -9.56
CA GLY A 192 0.07 14.75 -10.84
C GLY A 192 0.00 16.28 -10.75
N VAL A 193 -0.04 16.87 -9.54
CA VAL A 193 -0.08 18.31 -9.31
C VAL A 193 1.35 18.86 -9.30
N TYR A 194 1.78 19.51 -10.36
CA TYR A 194 3.17 19.93 -10.56
C TYR A 194 3.70 20.82 -9.45
N GLU A 195 2.94 21.82 -9.03
CA GLU A 195 3.32 22.76 -7.96
C GLU A 195 3.51 22.05 -6.61
N ALA A 196 2.76 20.98 -6.35
CA ALA A 196 2.91 20.16 -5.16
C ALA A 196 4.15 19.26 -5.26
N ILE A 197 4.41 18.69 -6.44
CA ILE A 197 5.61 17.88 -6.71
C ILE A 197 6.87 18.72 -6.52
N GLU A 198 6.90 19.94 -7.04
CA GLU A 198 8.03 20.89 -6.85
C GLU A 198 8.28 21.12 -5.36
N LYS A 199 7.25 21.39 -4.56
CA LYS A 199 7.36 21.56 -3.11
C LYS A 199 7.82 20.32 -2.35
N ALA A 200 7.51 19.13 -2.88
CA ALA A 200 7.95 17.88 -2.27
C ALA A 200 9.46 17.60 -2.48
N VAL A 201 10.08 18.28 -3.47
CA VAL A 201 11.51 18.10 -3.84
C VAL A 201 12.40 19.15 -3.20
N ILE A 202 11.89 20.38 -2.97
CA ILE A 202 12.64 21.52 -2.39
C ILE A 202 12.65 21.43 -0.86
#